data_2a47575b4cbef079857a95112b817800
#
_entry.id   2a47575b4cbef079857a95112b817800
#
_cell.length_a   1.000
_cell.length_b   1.000
_cell.length_c   1.000
_cell.angle_alpha   90.00
_cell.angle_beta   90.00
_cell.angle_gamma   90.00
#
_symmetry.space_group_name_H-M   'P 1'
#
loop_
_entity.id
_entity.type
_entity.pdbx_description
1 polymer ?
#
loop_
_entity_poly.entity_id
_entity_poly.type
_entity_poly.pdbx_seq_one_letter_code
_entity_poly.pdbx_strand_id
1 'polypeptide(L)'
;MRTLAFDGRMGASGDMLLAALLAAGADRSALVPVEDALDVRYAVDETVKTGIHATTVDVLLTDEGESADTDDDHSQDSSHDHPHDDGHSHDHSHDHTHAEGHGPSRTYAEVVDIVESMDMPPDVEADALSIFEILGEAEAGVHGTDLSETHFHEVGADDAIADVVGACLLLADIDPDRVVTTPLATGGGDVEMSHGTYPVPTPAVFEIAQGADWRLRGGPVDAELLTPTGAAILAHIAEGVDRLPEMSVAASGYGAGGYSFDSHPNVLRALVGETSSGLSRDPITVLETNIDDATPEVLGGLQERLADVGALDVSIVPLTMKKSRPGHLVKVVVNPEDAQRVARRLAEETGTLGIREHGAGHRWTADREHRTAIISHDGTDYEVSVKVASAGGEVYDVSAEYDDALAVARETDLPVRAVMRRAEDAVGPE
;
A
#
# COMPACT_ATOMS: atom_id res chain seq x y z
N MET A 1 18.25 -1.29 -7.41
CA MET A 1 16.84 -1.69 -7.57
C MET A 1 16.02 -0.43 -7.77
N ARG A 2 15.32 -0.34 -8.91
CA ARG A 2 14.47 0.82 -9.23
C ARG A 2 13.23 0.77 -8.35
N THR A 3 13.07 1.76 -7.50
CA THR A 3 12.00 1.81 -6.52
C THR A 3 11.10 3.02 -6.78
N LEU A 4 9.80 2.78 -6.78
CA LEU A 4 8.76 3.81 -6.71
C LEU A 4 8.27 3.90 -5.28
N ALA A 5 8.35 5.08 -4.66
CA ALA A 5 7.92 5.30 -3.29
C ALA A 5 6.84 6.38 -3.22
N PHE A 6 5.70 6.06 -2.61
CA PHE A 6 4.63 7.02 -2.35
C PHE A 6 4.73 7.57 -0.92
N ASP A 7 4.59 8.89 -0.79
CA ASP A 7 4.48 9.57 0.50
C ASP A 7 3.02 9.93 0.78
N GLY A 8 2.36 9.07 1.52
CA GLY A 8 0.91 9.12 1.78
C GLY A 8 0.49 10.05 2.93
N ARG A 9 1.30 11.06 3.29
CA ARG A 9 0.98 11.98 4.42
C ARG A 9 -0.28 12.81 4.22
N MET A 10 -0.75 12.98 3.00
CA MET A 10 -2.01 13.63 2.65
C MET A 10 -3.01 12.66 2.01
N GLY A 11 -2.87 11.37 2.30
CA GLY A 11 -3.73 10.34 1.74
C GLY A 11 -3.39 10.00 0.30
N ALA A 12 -4.36 9.39 -0.40
CA ALA A 12 -4.30 9.04 -1.80
C ALA A 12 -5.71 8.83 -2.36
N SER A 13 -5.94 9.28 -3.57
CA SER A 13 -7.10 8.99 -4.39
C SER A 13 -6.64 8.54 -5.78
N GLY A 14 -7.53 8.03 -6.61
CA GLY A 14 -7.17 7.53 -7.93
C GLY A 14 -6.56 8.61 -8.81
N ASP A 15 -7.21 9.77 -8.92
CA ASP A 15 -6.73 10.95 -9.63
C ASP A 15 -5.36 11.41 -9.15
N MET A 16 -5.13 11.42 -7.82
CA MET A 16 -3.83 11.78 -7.24
C MET A 16 -2.73 10.78 -7.62
N LEU A 17 -3.04 9.49 -7.69
CA LEU A 17 -2.10 8.45 -8.12
C LEU A 17 -1.73 8.62 -9.59
N LEU A 18 -2.72 8.77 -10.47
CA LEU A 18 -2.49 9.04 -11.90
C LEU A 18 -1.61 10.28 -12.09
N ALA A 19 -1.99 11.39 -11.46
CA ALA A 19 -1.28 12.64 -11.54
C ALA A 19 0.16 12.54 -11.02
N ALA A 20 0.38 11.83 -9.90
CA ALA A 20 1.71 11.62 -9.32
C ALA A 20 2.61 10.76 -10.22
N LEU A 21 2.06 9.71 -10.86
CA LEU A 21 2.79 8.83 -11.77
C LEU A 21 3.19 9.59 -13.05
N LEU A 22 2.26 10.35 -13.66
CA LEU A 22 2.56 11.20 -14.82
C LEU A 22 3.62 12.25 -14.49
N ALA A 23 3.47 12.95 -13.36
CA ALA A 23 4.45 13.93 -12.90
C ALA A 23 5.83 13.31 -12.58
N ALA A 24 5.87 12.03 -12.22
CA ALA A 24 7.10 11.28 -11.97
C ALA A 24 7.75 10.73 -13.25
N GLY A 25 7.12 10.92 -14.42
CA GLY A 25 7.70 10.64 -15.72
C GLY A 25 7.07 9.47 -16.49
N ALA A 26 5.91 8.97 -16.08
CA ALA A 26 5.14 8.02 -16.88
C ALA A 26 4.65 8.69 -18.19
N ASP A 27 4.62 7.92 -19.29
CA ASP A 27 4.16 8.41 -20.58
C ASP A 27 2.62 8.44 -20.63
N ARG A 28 2.04 9.62 -20.84
CA ARG A 28 0.59 9.80 -21.02
C ARG A 28 -0.01 8.89 -22.11
N SER A 29 0.77 8.57 -23.13
CA SER A 29 0.28 7.69 -24.22
C SER A 29 -0.07 6.28 -23.74
N ALA A 30 0.39 5.85 -22.58
CA ALA A 30 -0.01 4.58 -21.97
C ALA A 30 -1.51 4.52 -21.62
N LEU A 31 -2.18 5.68 -21.48
CA LEU A 31 -3.60 5.75 -21.12
C LEU A 31 -4.57 5.57 -22.32
N VAL A 32 -4.06 5.50 -23.53
CA VAL A 32 -4.88 5.38 -24.76
C VAL A 32 -5.87 4.20 -24.72
N PRO A 33 -5.50 2.99 -24.22
CA PRO A 33 -6.46 1.86 -24.16
C PRO A 33 -7.72 2.18 -23.34
N VAL A 34 -7.60 3.01 -22.30
CA VAL A 34 -8.73 3.42 -21.46
C VAL A 34 -9.58 4.46 -22.20
N GLU A 35 -8.94 5.47 -22.82
CA GLU A 35 -9.62 6.52 -23.59
C GLU A 35 -10.44 5.92 -24.74
N ASP A 36 -9.91 4.88 -25.40
CA ASP A 36 -10.59 4.20 -26.50
C ASP A 36 -11.76 3.30 -26.05
N ALA A 37 -11.68 2.72 -24.84
CA ALA A 37 -12.67 1.76 -24.36
C ALA A 37 -13.86 2.40 -23.62
N LEU A 38 -13.63 3.52 -22.92
CA LEU A 38 -14.63 4.15 -22.05
C LEU A 38 -15.24 5.43 -22.67
N ASP A 39 -14.84 5.83 -23.87
CA ASP A 39 -15.21 7.13 -24.45
C ASP A 39 -14.92 8.31 -23.50
N VAL A 40 -13.79 8.22 -22.80
CA VAL A 40 -13.29 9.26 -21.88
C VAL A 40 -12.02 9.90 -22.42
N ARG A 41 -11.64 11.02 -21.82
CA ARG A 41 -10.38 11.70 -22.08
C ARG A 41 -9.76 12.15 -20.77
N TYR A 42 -8.47 11.85 -20.57
CA TYR A 42 -7.72 12.40 -19.46
C TYR A 42 -7.27 13.84 -19.75
N ALA A 43 -7.77 14.79 -18.97
CA ALA A 43 -7.26 16.15 -18.93
C ALA A 43 -6.16 16.23 -17.88
N VAL A 44 -4.94 16.56 -18.33
CA VAL A 44 -3.76 16.65 -17.47
C VAL A 44 -3.34 18.11 -17.43
N ASP A 45 -3.44 18.72 -16.26
CA ASP A 45 -3.17 20.14 -16.04
C ASP A 45 -2.17 20.34 -14.89
N GLU A 46 -1.63 21.55 -14.78
CA GLU A 46 -0.75 21.97 -13.73
C GLU A 46 -1.47 22.89 -12.73
N THR A 47 -1.23 22.68 -11.45
CA THR A 47 -1.81 23.47 -10.37
C THR A 47 -0.80 23.82 -9.29
N VAL A 48 -1.18 24.71 -8.37
CA VAL A 48 -0.38 25.04 -7.20
C VAL A 48 -1.20 24.83 -5.93
N LYS A 49 -0.86 23.82 -5.16
CA LYS A 49 -1.48 23.52 -3.85
C LYS A 49 -0.58 24.01 -2.71
N THR A 50 -0.99 25.06 -2.00
CA THR A 50 -0.24 25.66 -0.86
C THR A 50 1.24 25.88 -1.18
N GLY A 51 1.52 26.41 -2.38
CA GLY A 51 2.89 26.73 -2.83
C GLY A 51 3.67 25.57 -3.44
N ILE A 52 3.09 24.36 -3.54
CA ILE A 52 3.67 23.21 -4.25
C ILE A 52 3.09 23.16 -5.65
N HIS A 53 3.95 23.17 -6.66
CA HIS A 53 3.57 22.90 -8.05
C HIS A 53 3.27 21.40 -8.20
N ALA A 54 2.11 21.06 -8.75
CA ALA A 54 1.62 19.70 -8.84
C ALA A 54 0.81 19.52 -10.13
N THR A 55 0.66 18.27 -10.54
CA THR A 55 -0.18 17.86 -11.67
C THR A 55 -1.56 17.47 -11.17
N THR A 56 -2.62 17.82 -11.90
CA THR A 56 -3.97 17.30 -11.76
C THR A 56 -4.32 16.42 -12.93
N VAL A 57 -5.18 15.43 -12.71
CA VAL A 57 -5.76 14.60 -13.75
C VAL A 57 -7.26 14.55 -13.51
N ASP A 58 -8.02 14.95 -14.53
CA ASP A 58 -9.47 14.85 -14.55
C ASP A 58 -9.89 13.88 -15.65
N VAL A 59 -10.83 12.99 -15.38
CA VAL A 59 -11.46 12.13 -16.37
C VAL A 59 -12.70 12.82 -16.90
N LEU A 60 -12.69 13.16 -18.19
CA LEU A 60 -13.76 13.88 -18.86
C LEU A 60 -14.48 12.96 -19.84
N LEU A 61 -15.82 13.00 -19.86
CA LEU A 61 -16.59 12.29 -20.87
C LEU A 61 -16.40 12.96 -22.24
N THR A 62 -16.19 12.16 -23.29
CA THR A 62 -16.19 12.65 -24.66
C THR A 62 -17.64 12.85 -25.09
N ASP A 63 -18.10 14.11 -25.21
CA ASP A 63 -19.44 14.41 -25.70
C ASP A 63 -19.62 13.86 -27.13
N GLU A 64 -20.55 12.93 -27.33
CA GLU A 64 -21.09 12.63 -28.65
C GLU A 64 -21.91 13.84 -29.17
N GLY A 65 -21.25 14.83 -29.76
CA GLY A 65 -22.03 15.91 -30.37
C GLY A 65 -21.32 17.20 -30.75
N GLU A 66 -20.25 17.17 -31.52
CA GLU A 66 -20.00 18.26 -32.45
C GLU A 66 -20.94 18.10 -33.67
N SER A 67 -22.21 18.42 -33.48
CA SER A 67 -23.07 18.69 -34.62
C SER A 67 -22.63 19.99 -35.27
N ALA A 68 -22.14 19.89 -36.51
CA ALA A 68 -21.79 21.00 -37.37
C ALA A 68 -22.82 22.14 -37.28
N ASP A 69 -22.41 23.27 -36.74
CA ASP A 69 -23.15 24.53 -36.84
C ASP A 69 -23.25 24.89 -38.31
N THR A 70 -24.45 24.68 -38.85
CA THR A 70 -24.88 25.36 -40.08
C THR A 70 -25.30 26.74 -39.68
N ASP A 71 -24.54 27.73 -40.16
CA ASP A 71 -24.93 29.13 -40.24
C ASP A 71 -26.39 29.30 -40.62
N ASP A 72 -27.19 29.90 -39.76
CA ASP A 72 -28.44 30.55 -40.18
C ASP A 72 -28.58 31.94 -39.51
N ASP A 73 -28.33 32.92 -40.34
CA ASP A 73 -28.43 34.35 -40.14
C ASP A 73 -29.89 34.75 -39.81
N HIS A 74 -30.18 35.27 -38.63
CA HIS A 74 -31.32 36.13 -38.37
C HIS A 74 -31.00 37.25 -37.38
N SER A 75 -30.66 38.39 -37.97
CA SER A 75 -30.76 39.73 -37.40
C SER A 75 -32.16 40.05 -36.86
N GLN A 76 -32.33 40.45 -35.62
CA GLN A 76 -33.30 41.47 -35.23
C GLN A 76 -32.89 42.23 -33.94
N ASP A 77 -32.73 43.48 -34.18
CA ASP A 77 -32.59 44.68 -33.39
C ASP A 77 -33.65 44.82 -32.26
N SER A 78 -33.22 45.11 -31.03
CA SER A 78 -33.95 46.01 -30.12
C SER A 78 -33.07 46.43 -28.93
N SER A 79 -32.74 47.72 -28.94
CA SER A 79 -32.11 48.52 -27.91
C SER A 79 -32.90 48.54 -26.60
N HIS A 80 -32.24 48.31 -25.44
CA HIS A 80 -32.54 49.00 -24.18
C HIS A 80 -31.27 49.18 -23.35
N ASP A 81 -31.00 50.46 -23.16
CA ASP A 81 -29.93 51.07 -22.36
C ASP A 81 -30.26 50.97 -20.88
N HIS A 82 -29.33 50.48 -20.03
CA HIS A 82 -29.15 50.89 -18.65
C HIS A 82 -27.74 50.47 -18.15
N PRO A 83 -27.01 51.40 -17.52
CA PRO A 83 -25.67 51.17 -17.01
C PRO A 83 -25.69 50.69 -15.57
N HIS A 84 -24.91 49.72 -15.21
CA HIS A 84 -24.25 49.62 -13.89
C HIS A 84 -23.04 48.69 -13.96
N ASP A 85 -21.98 49.28 -13.53
CA ASP A 85 -20.68 48.89 -13.06
C ASP A 85 -20.74 47.63 -12.18
N ASP A 86 -19.89 46.66 -12.48
CA ASP A 86 -19.01 45.99 -11.50
C ASP A 86 -18.30 44.82 -12.19
N GLY A 87 -16.98 44.88 -12.14
CA GLY A 87 -16.07 43.94 -12.79
C GLY A 87 -16.17 42.52 -12.22
N HIS A 88 -16.62 41.62 -13.05
CA HIS A 88 -16.38 40.20 -12.91
C HIS A 88 -15.56 39.71 -14.09
N SER A 89 -14.36 39.25 -13.81
CA SER A 89 -13.54 38.49 -14.74
C SER A 89 -14.33 37.25 -15.14
N HIS A 90 -14.77 37.19 -16.39
CA HIS A 90 -15.31 35.98 -16.98
C HIS A 90 -14.12 35.07 -17.31
N ASP A 91 -13.88 34.11 -16.43
CA ASP A 91 -13.15 32.90 -16.73
C ASP A 91 -14.03 32.10 -17.69
N HIS A 92 -13.58 31.89 -18.92
CA HIS A 92 -14.26 31.04 -19.87
C HIS A 92 -14.00 29.60 -19.50
N SER A 93 -14.74 29.05 -18.51
CA SER A 93 -14.86 27.63 -18.31
C SER A 93 -15.61 27.04 -19.51
N HIS A 94 -14.90 26.29 -20.33
CA HIS A 94 -15.54 25.36 -21.24
C HIS A 94 -16.29 24.35 -20.37
N ASP A 95 -17.58 24.21 -20.61
CA ASP A 95 -18.50 23.33 -19.89
C ASP A 95 -18.20 21.88 -20.32
N HIS A 96 -17.13 21.27 -19.75
CA HIS A 96 -16.84 19.86 -19.90
C HIS A 96 -17.50 19.12 -18.75
N THR A 97 -18.23 18.05 -19.06
CA THR A 97 -18.87 17.21 -18.04
C THR A 97 -17.78 16.30 -17.44
N HIS A 98 -17.46 16.52 -16.16
CA HIS A 98 -16.61 15.61 -15.41
C HIS A 98 -17.31 14.28 -15.26
N ALA A 99 -16.57 13.17 -15.38
CA ALA A 99 -17.07 11.83 -15.14
C ALA A 99 -17.29 11.54 -13.66
N GLU A 100 -16.75 12.39 -12.77
CA GLU A 100 -16.74 12.20 -11.32
C GLU A 100 -18.18 12.07 -10.75
N GLY A 101 -18.49 10.86 -10.24
CA GLY A 101 -19.79 10.52 -9.68
C GLY A 101 -20.98 10.50 -10.69
N HIS A 102 -20.72 10.64 -11.98
CA HIS A 102 -21.70 10.63 -13.06
C HIS A 102 -21.45 9.43 -13.98
N GLY A 103 -22.11 8.32 -13.71
CA GLY A 103 -22.01 7.13 -14.53
C GLY A 103 -23.11 6.12 -14.19
N PRO A 104 -23.37 5.13 -15.05
CA PRO A 104 -24.29 4.05 -14.70
C PRO A 104 -23.71 3.26 -13.52
N SER A 105 -24.56 2.97 -12.53
CA SER A 105 -24.21 1.97 -11.50
C SER A 105 -23.99 0.63 -12.20
N ARG A 106 -22.82 0.04 -12.00
CA ARG A 106 -22.43 -1.24 -12.61
C ARG A 106 -22.29 -2.32 -11.54
N THR A 107 -22.57 -3.56 -11.93
CA THR A 107 -22.22 -4.73 -11.14
C THR A 107 -20.71 -5.00 -11.25
N TYR A 108 -20.16 -5.72 -10.27
CA TYR A 108 -18.79 -6.21 -10.34
C TYR A 108 -18.47 -6.93 -11.66
N ALA A 109 -19.39 -7.81 -12.12
CA ALA A 109 -19.22 -8.56 -13.37
C ALA A 109 -19.16 -7.63 -14.60
N GLU A 110 -19.97 -6.58 -14.65
CA GLU A 110 -19.93 -5.61 -15.77
C GLU A 110 -18.63 -4.82 -15.80
N VAL A 111 -18.05 -4.50 -14.64
CA VAL A 111 -16.72 -3.86 -14.57
C VAL A 111 -15.63 -4.81 -15.06
N VAL A 112 -15.66 -6.07 -14.64
CA VAL A 112 -14.73 -7.11 -15.13
C VAL A 112 -14.82 -7.24 -16.65
N ASP A 113 -16.03 -7.35 -17.22
CA ASP A 113 -16.23 -7.45 -18.67
C ASP A 113 -15.65 -6.24 -19.43
N ILE A 114 -15.76 -5.03 -18.87
CA ILE A 114 -15.19 -3.81 -19.44
C ILE A 114 -13.66 -3.88 -19.41
N VAL A 115 -13.06 -4.22 -18.28
CA VAL A 115 -11.60 -4.30 -18.13
C VAL A 115 -11.01 -5.36 -19.05
N GLU A 116 -11.61 -6.56 -19.13
CA GLU A 116 -11.20 -7.64 -20.04
C GLU A 116 -11.35 -7.27 -21.53
N SER A 117 -12.20 -6.30 -21.86
CA SER A 117 -12.39 -5.82 -23.24
C SER A 117 -11.33 -4.83 -23.71
N MET A 118 -10.52 -4.27 -22.82
CA MET A 118 -9.47 -3.31 -23.15
C MET A 118 -8.25 -3.98 -23.77
N ASP A 119 -7.64 -3.32 -24.77
CA ASP A 119 -6.42 -3.81 -25.43
C ASP A 119 -5.18 -3.38 -24.60
N MET A 120 -4.84 -4.19 -23.59
CA MET A 120 -3.72 -3.91 -22.69
C MET A 120 -2.87 -5.17 -22.41
N PRO A 121 -1.65 -5.01 -21.86
CA PRO A 121 -0.81 -6.15 -21.48
C PRO A 121 -1.51 -7.06 -20.47
N PRO A 122 -1.37 -8.40 -20.56
CA PRO A 122 -2.03 -9.34 -19.66
C PRO A 122 -1.72 -9.13 -18.17
N ASP A 123 -0.50 -8.69 -17.86
CA ASP A 123 -0.10 -8.42 -16.49
C ASP A 123 -0.83 -7.19 -15.93
N VAL A 124 -1.01 -6.13 -16.73
CA VAL A 124 -1.78 -4.94 -16.38
C VAL A 124 -3.26 -5.25 -16.18
N GLU A 125 -3.84 -6.09 -17.06
CA GLU A 125 -5.21 -6.58 -16.94
C GLU A 125 -5.39 -7.34 -15.61
N ALA A 126 -4.48 -8.26 -15.29
CA ALA A 126 -4.52 -9.02 -14.06
C ALA A 126 -4.42 -8.14 -12.81
N ASP A 127 -3.55 -7.12 -12.81
CA ASP A 127 -3.42 -6.16 -11.72
C ASP A 127 -4.72 -5.33 -11.55
N ALA A 128 -5.29 -4.82 -12.63
CA ALA A 128 -6.53 -4.06 -12.61
C ALA A 128 -7.70 -4.91 -12.07
N LEU A 129 -7.86 -6.15 -12.54
CA LEU A 129 -8.88 -7.07 -12.04
C LEU A 129 -8.71 -7.39 -10.56
N SER A 130 -7.47 -7.58 -10.09
CA SER A 130 -7.19 -7.80 -8.66
C SER A 130 -7.56 -6.59 -7.80
N ILE A 131 -7.32 -5.36 -8.29
CA ILE A 131 -7.74 -4.14 -7.58
C ILE A 131 -9.26 -4.04 -7.51
N PHE A 132 -9.98 -4.37 -8.60
CA PHE A 132 -11.45 -4.41 -8.57
C PHE A 132 -12.00 -5.53 -7.68
N GLU A 133 -11.32 -6.65 -7.53
CA GLU A 133 -11.69 -7.67 -6.55
C GLU A 133 -11.59 -7.13 -5.13
N ILE A 134 -10.50 -6.43 -4.78
CA ILE A 134 -10.34 -5.75 -3.47
C ILE A 134 -11.47 -4.74 -3.23
N LEU A 135 -11.80 -3.90 -4.22
CA LEU A 135 -12.89 -2.94 -4.12
C LEU A 135 -14.25 -3.62 -3.95
N GLY A 136 -14.49 -4.66 -4.75
CA GLY A 136 -15.74 -5.42 -4.70
C GLY A 136 -15.93 -6.17 -3.38
N GLU A 137 -14.88 -6.78 -2.84
CA GLU A 137 -14.91 -7.43 -1.53
C GLU A 137 -15.16 -6.43 -0.40
N ALA A 138 -14.57 -5.24 -0.47
CA ALA A 138 -14.80 -4.18 0.51
C ALA A 138 -16.25 -3.69 0.48
N GLU A 139 -16.82 -3.42 -0.70
CA GLU A 139 -18.24 -3.04 -0.85
C GLU A 139 -19.18 -4.16 -0.40
N ALA A 140 -18.91 -5.41 -0.78
CA ALA A 140 -19.66 -6.57 -0.34
C ALA A 140 -19.64 -6.71 1.19
N GLY A 141 -18.49 -6.51 1.80
CA GLY A 141 -18.31 -6.52 3.26
C GLY A 141 -19.12 -5.44 3.97
N VAL A 142 -19.10 -4.21 3.45
CA VAL A 142 -19.88 -3.09 4.01
C VAL A 142 -21.37 -3.31 3.90
N HIS A 143 -21.86 -3.86 2.77
CA HIS A 143 -23.29 -4.07 2.51
C HIS A 143 -23.81 -5.44 2.97
N GLY A 144 -22.93 -6.37 3.36
CA GLY A 144 -23.31 -7.73 3.77
C GLY A 144 -23.88 -8.56 2.61
N THR A 145 -23.35 -8.37 1.40
CA THR A 145 -23.75 -9.06 0.16
C THR A 145 -22.60 -9.98 -0.30
N ASP A 146 -22.89 -10.87 -1.25
CA ASP A 146 -21.85 -11.63 -1.94
C ASP A 146 -21.23 -10.78 -3.06
N LEU A 147 -19.93 -10.94 -3.36
CA LEU A 147 -19.22 -10.21 -4.41
C LEU A 147 -19.95 -10.26 -5.77
N SER A 148 -20.49 -11.42 -6.13
CA SER A 148 -21.25 -11.61 -7.40
C SER A 148 -22.58 -10.86 -7.47
N GLU A 149 -23.11 -10.39 -6.34
CA GLU A 149 -24.35 -9.62 -6.24
C GLU A 149 -24.10 -8.14 -5.91
N THR A 150 -22.82 -7.76 -5.79
CA THR A 150 -22.43 -6.40 -5.43
C THR A 150 -22.62 -5.45 -6.60
N HIS A 151 -23.29 -4.33 -6.31
CA HIS A 151 -23.41 -3.19 -7.20
C HIS A 151 -22.48 -2.09 -6.71
N PHE A 152 -21.61 -1.65 -7.57
CA PHE A 152 -20.76 -0.50 -7.31
C PHE A 152 -21.59 0.78 -7.43
N HIS A 153 -21.61 1.57 -6.38
CA HIS A 153 -22.34 2.84 -6.36
C HIS A 153 -21.48 4.00 -6.86
N GLU A 154 -20.22 4.05 -6.47
CA GLU A 154 -19.27 5.10 -6.83
C GLU A 154 -18.07 4.53 -7.61
N VAL A 155 -17.52 3.39 -7.17
CA VAL A 155 -16.33 2.77 -7.79
C VAL A 155 -16.59 1.99 -9.10
N GLY A 156 -17.82 1.92 -9.56
CA GLY A 156 -18.20 1.33 -10.87
C GLY A 156 -18.43 2.37 -11.97
N ALA A 157 -18.26 3.64 -11.69
CA ALA A 157 -18.36 4.71 -12.67
C ALA A 157 -17.10 4.78 -13.56
N ASP A 158 -17.22 5.44 -14.70
CA ASP A 158 -16.16 5.47 -15.71
C ASP A 158 -14.86 6.10 -15.19
N ASP A 159 -14.96 7.10 -14.31
CA ASP A 159 -13.82 7.72 -13.64
C ASP A 159 -13.04 6.75 -12.77
N ALA A 160 -13.73 5.95 -11.95
CA ALA A 160 -13.08 4.97 -11.08
C ALA A 160 -12.41 3.83 -11.89
N ILE A 161 -13.05 3.40 -12.99
CA ILE A 161 -12.47 2.42 -13.91
C ILE A 161 -11.22 3.00 -14.59
N ALA A 162 -11.33 4.24 -15.05
CA ALA A 162 -10.21 4.95 -15.66
C ALA A 162 -9.04 5.13 -14.68
N ASP A 163 -9.33 5.47 -13.43
CA ASP A 163 -8.31 5.64 -12.39
C ASP A 163 -7.55 4.35 -12.11
N VAL A 164 -8.27 3.24 -11.90
CA VAL A 164 -7.65 1.93 -11.59
C VAL A 164 -6.81 1.43 -12.76
N VAL A 165 -7.40 1.33 -13.95
CA VAL A 165 -6.70 0.81 -15.13
C VAL A 165 -5.57 1.75 -15.54
N GLY A 166 -5.83 3.07 -15.52
CA GLY A 166 -4.81 4.08 -15.81
C GLY A 166 -3.61 4.00 -14.86
N ALA A 167 -3.84 3.80 -13.56
CA ALA A 167 -2.74 3.64 -12.59
C ALA A 167 -1.89 2.39 -12.89
N CYS A 168 -2.52 1.26 -13.24
CA CYS A 168 -1.79 0.04 -13.64
C CYS A 168 -0.97 0.25 -14.91
N LEU A 169 -1.52 0.91 -15.93
CA LEU A 169 -0.82 1.22 -17.16
C LEU A 169 0.39 2.15 -16.95
N LEU A 170 0.21 3.23 -16.18
CA LEU A 170 1.29 4.16 -15.86
C LEU A 170 2.37 3.53 -14.98
N LEU A 171 1.97 2.62 -14.09
CA LEU A 171 2.91 1.85 -13.27
C LEU A 171 3.75 0.92 -14.14
N ALA A 172 3.13 0.23 -15.10
CA ALA A 172 3.83 -0.63 -16.05
C ALA A 172 4.81 0.16 -16.95
N ASP A 173 4.47 1.40 -17.33
CA ASP A 173 5.37 2.27 -18.09
C ASP A 173 6.58 2.73 -17.25
N ILE A 174 6.40 3.03 -15.97
CA ILE A 174 7.51 3.33 -15.05
C ILE A 174 8.40 2.11 -14.84
N ASP A 175 7.83 0.89 -14.84
CA ASP A 175 8.53 -0.39 -14.66
C ASP A 175 9.45 -0.40 -13.43
N PRO A 176 8.93 -0.21 -12.20
CA PRO A 176 9.72 -0.28 -10.99
C PRO A 176 9.91 -1.74 -10.55
N ASP A 177 11.12 -2.08 -10.06
CA ASP A 177 11.38 -3.39 -9.43
C ASP A 177 10.62 -3.54 -8.09
N ARG A 178 10.28 -2.41 -7.44
CA ARG A 178 9.62 -2.35 -6.14
C ARG A 178 8.77 -1.10 -6.00
N VAL A 179 7.57 -1.27 -5.45
CA VAL A 179 6.68 -0.15 -5.07
C VAL A 179 6.48 -0.14 -3.56
N VAL A 180 6.63 1.00 -2.92
CA VAL A 180 6.43 1.15 -1.48
C VAL A 180 5.57 2.36 -1.15
N THR A 181 4.84 2.30 -0.02
CA THR A 181 4.13 3.45 0.51
C THR A 181 4.38 3.66 1.99
N THR A 182 4.48 4.92 2.41
CA THR A 182 4.50 5.28 3.84
C THR A 182 3.08 5.19 4.43
N PRO A 183 2.90 5.21 5.78
CA PRO A 183 1.57 5.15 6.36
C PRO A 183 0.62 6.21 5.78
N LEU A 184 -0.55 5.76 5.31
CA LEU A 184 -1.52 6.58 4.60
C LEU A 184 -2.38 7.40 5.57
N ALA A 185 -2.47 8.70 5.34
CA ALA A 185 -3.33 9.59 6.12
C ALA A 185 -4.79 9.44 5.67
N THR A 186 -5.68 9.12 6.61
CA THR A 186 -7.10 8.94 6.32
C THR A 186 -7.86 10.26 6.24
N GLY A 187 -7.38 11.28 6.92
CA GLY A 187 -8.16 12.48 7.19
C GLY A 187 -8.94 12.37 8.50
N GLY A 188 -10.06 13.06 8.59
CA GLY A 188 -10.97 13.08 9.74
C GLY A 188 -12.31 13.72 9.38
N GLY A 189 -13.19 13.89 10.38
CA GLY A 189 -14.52 14.43 10.17
C GLY A 189 -15.47 13.42 9.53
N ASP A 190 -16.41 13.93 8.76
CA ASP A 190 -17.46 13.16 8.09
C ASP A 190 -17.46 13.49 6.59
N VAL A 191 -17.91 12.53 5.76
CA VAL A 191 -18.09 12.67 4.32
C VAL A 191 -19.52 12.31 3.94
N GLU A 192 -20.11 13.07 3.02
CA GLU A 192 -21.41 12.76 2.42
C GLU A 192 -21.24 11.81 1.24
N MET A 193 -21.95 10.69 1.26
CA MET A 193 -21.96 9.65 0.23
C MET A 193 -23.42 9.34 -0.17
N SER A 194 -23.62 8.53 -1.19
CA SER A 194 -24.94 8.17 -1.72
C SER A 194 -25.94 7.63 -0.68
N HIS A 195 -25.46 6.98 0.38
CA HIS A 195 -26.28 6.38 1.43
C HIS A 195 -26.34 7.18 2.74
N GLY A 196 -25.74 8.37 2.79
CA GLY A 196 -25.74 9.25 3.97
C GLY A 196 -24.36 9.77 4.34
N THR A 197 -24.23 10.28 5.58
CA THR A 197 -23.00 10.84 6.09
C THR A 197 -22.23 9.79 6.89
N TYR A 198 -20.97 9.57 6.54
CA TYR A 198 -20.11 8.57 7.16
C TYR A 198 -18.87 9.21 7.80
N PRO A 199 -18.39 8.66 8.93
CA PRO A 199 -17.14 9.12 9.52
C PRO A 199 -15.95 8.71 8.64
N VAL A 200 -14.93 9.57 8.58
CA VAL A 200 -13.65 9.31 7.90
C VAL A 200 -12.67 8.60 8.86
N PRO A 201 -11.99 7.51 8.43
CA PRO A 201 -12.08 6.86 7.12
C PRO A 201 -13.40 6.12 6.91
N THR A 202 -13.83 6.05 5.65
CA THR A 202 -15.07 5.36 5.27
C THR A 202 -15.00 3.86 5.51
N PRO A 203 -16.15 3.16 5.66
CA PRO A 203 -16.16 1.72 5.93
C PRO A 203 -15.35 0.89 4.91
N ALA A 204 -15.46 1.20 3.61
CA ALA A 204 -14.73 0.48 2.57
C ALA A 204 -13.21 0.62 2.74
N VAL A 205 -12.70 1.80 3.12
CA VAL A 205 -11.26 1.99 3.41
C VAL A 205 -10.80 1.11 4.58
N PHE A 206 -11.65 0.91 5.60
CA PHE A 206 -11.32 0.01 6.71
C PHE A 206 -11.26 -1.46 6.28
N GLU A 207 -12.20 -1.90 5.45
CA GLU A 207 -12.21 -3.28 4.92
C GLU A 207 -10.94 -3.54 4.09
N ILE A 208 -10.58 -2.62 3.18
CA ILE A 208 -9.36 -2.70 2.39
C ILE A 208 -8.11 -2.74 3.30
N ALA A 209 -8.04 -1.86 4.29
CA ALA A 209 -6.88 -1.75 5.17
C ALA A 209 -6.63 -3.00 6.03
N GLN A 210 -7.63 -3.85 6.28
CA GLN A 210 -7.45 -5.11 7.01
C GLN A 210 -6.63 -6.13 6.22
N GLY A 211 -6.71 -6.09 4.88
CA GLY A 211 -5.96 -6.99 3.98
C GLY A 211 -4.65 -6.39 3.44
N ALA A 212 -4.43 -5.09 3.64
CA ALA A 212 -3.27 -4.39 3.08
C ALA A 212 -2.02 -4.53 3.96
N ASP A 213 -0.84 -4.45 3.32
CA ASP A 213 0.46 -4.49 4.03
C ASP A 213 0.84 -3.12 4.64
N TRP A 214 0.22 -2.04 4.19
CA TRP A 214 0.50 -0.70 4.69
C TRP A 214 -0.34 -0.32 5.92
N ARG A 215 0.05 0.75 6.61
CA ARG A 215 -0.61 1.21 7.84
C ARG A 215 -1.42 2.48 7.62
N LEU A 216 -2.51 2.62 8.38
CA LEU A 216 -3.28 3.86 8.48
C LEU A 216 -2.69 4.80 9.54
N ARG A 217 -2.85 6.08 9.30
CA ARG A 217 -2.63 7.15 10.29
C ARG A 217 -3.74 8.19 10.21
N GLY A 218 -4.05 8.88 11.31
CA GLY A 218 -4.95 10.02 11.26
C GLY A 218 -4.41 11.14 10.37
N GLY A 219 -5.31 11.91 9.79
CA GLY A 219 -4.97 13.01 8.90
C GLY A 219 -4.82 14.34 9.62
N PRO A 220 -4.21 15.35 8.97
CA PRO A 220 -4.03 16.69 9.52
C PRO A 220 -5.25 17.58 9.35
N VAL A 221 -6.28 17.15 8.63
CA VAL A 221 -7.49 17.92 8.28
C VAL A 221 -8.76 17.08 8.41
N ASP A 222 -9.89 17.73 8.61
CA ASP A 222 -11.21 17.12 8.66
C ASP A 222 -11.80 17.04 7.23
N ALA A 223 -11.34 16.08 6.48
CA ALA A 223 -11.80 15.71 5.12
C ALA A 223 -11.37 14.28 4.82
N GLU A 224 -12.00 13.62 3.87
CA GLU A 224 -11.54 12.33 3.35
C GLU A 224 -10.28 12.53 2.51
N LEU A 225 -9.15 12.00 2.99
CA LEU A 225 -7.86 12.08 2.31
C LEU A 225 -7.48 10.76 1.61
N LEU A 226 -8.00 9.64 2.08
CA LEU A 226 -7.79 8.33 1.50
C LEU A 226 -9.13 7.79 1.02
N THR A 227 -9.30 7.74 -0.30
CA THR A 227 -10.51 7.19 -0.93
C THR A 227 -10.43 5.67 -1.07
N PRO A 228 -11.55 4.95 -1.19
CA PRO A 228 -11.55 3.51 -1.46
C PRO A 228 -10.72 3.13 -2.68
N THR A 229 -10.83 3.87 -3.80
CA THR A 229 -10.05 3.62 -5.02
C THR A 229 -8.55 3.75 -4.77
N GLY A 230 -8.11 4.85 -4.16
CA GLY A 230 -6.70 5.06 -3.82
C GLY A 230 -6.16 4.01 -2.85
N ALA A 231 -6.97 3.60 -1.86
CA ALA A 231 -6.63 2.54 -0.91
C ALA A 231 -6.45 1.18 -1.60
N ALA A 232 -7.37 0.79 -2.49
CA ALA A 232 -7.33 -0.49 -3.19
C ALA A 232 -6.15 -0.58 -4.17
N ILE A 233 -5.89 0.48 -4.95
CA ILE A 233 -4.72 0.53 -5.82
C ILE A 233 -3.46 0.29 -4.98
N LEU A 234 -3.25 1.06 -3.92
CA LEU A 234 -2.06 0.92 -3.08
C LEU A 234 -2.02 -0.40 -2.30
N ALA A 235 -3.15 -1.02 -1.97
CA ALA A 235 -3.19 -2.32 -1.32
C ALA A 235 -2.67 -3.44 -2.22
N HIS A 236 -2.90 -3.32 -3.51
CA HIS A 236 -2.41 -4.29 -4.50
C HIS A 236 -0.95 -4.05 -4.89
N ILE A 237 -0.59 -2.79 -5.21
CA ILE A 237 0.70 -2.51 -5.84
C ILE A 237 1.84 -2.19 -4.86
N ALA A 238 1.58 -1.82 -3.60
CA ALA A 238 2.59 -1.23 -2.74
C ALA A 238 2.81 -1.98 -1.43
N GLU A 239 4.07 -2.26 -1.12
CA GLU A 239 4.51 -2.72 0.19
C GLU A 239 4.53 -1.57 1.20
N GLY A 240 3.99 -1.79 2.40
CA GLY A 240 3.99 -0.79 3.48
C GLY A 240 5.36 -0.64 4.14
N VAL A 241 5.84 0.60 4.24
CA VAL A 241 7.08 0.93 4.96
C VAL A 241 6.83 2.02 5.99
N ASP A 242 7.53 1.97 7.14
CA ASP A 242 7.34 2.98 8.19
C ASP A 242 7.79 4.39 7.77
N ARG A 243 8.74 4.48 6.87
CA ARG A 243 9.30 5.73 6.32
C ARG A 243 9.83 5.51 4.91
N LEU A 244 9.99 6.59 4.16
CA LEU A 244 10.63 6.54 2.85
C LEU A 244 12.01 5.86 2.95
N PRO A 245 12.32 4.91 2.06
CA PRO A 245 13.61 4.24 2.02
C PRO A 245 14.73 5.21 1.67
N GLU A 246 15.96 4.88 2.05
CA GLU A 246 17.14 5.61 1.57
C GLU A 246 17.31 5.31 0.08
N MET A 247 17.16 6.34 -0.77
CA MET A 247 17.22 6.20 -2.23
C MET A 247 17.90 7.39 -2.90
N SER A 248 18.54 7.14 -4.02
CA SER A 248 18.96 8.18 -4.94
C SER A 248 17.84 8.54 -5.89
N VAL A 249 17.18 9.67 -5.65
CA VAL A 249 15.99 10.07 -6.43
C VAL A 249 16.40 10.47 -7.84
N ALA A 250 15.81 9.81 -8.84
CA ALA A 250 16.00 10.11 -10.26
C ALA A 250 14.88 11.02 -10.79
N ALA A 251 13.63 10.80 -10.35
CA ALA A 251 12.48 11.60 -10.70
C ALA A 251 11.53 11.73 -9.51
N SER A 252 10.70 12.76 -9.51
CA SER A 252 9.65 12.94 -8.51
C SER A 252 8.47 13.68 -9.10
N GLY A 253 7.26 13.32 -8.65
CA GLY A 253 6.02 13.95 -9.06
C GLY A 253 5.12 14.23 -7.87
N TYR A 254 4.28 15.27 -8.01
CA TYR A 254 3.21 15.60 -7.08
C TYR A 254 1.88 15.52 -7.82
N GLY A 255 1.02 14.59 -7.42
CA GLY A 255 -0.36 14.50 -7.89
C GLY A 255 -1.27 15.25 -6.93
N ALA A 256 -2.02 16.22 -7.43
CA ALA A 256 -2.92 17.06 -6.64
C ALA A 256 -4.34 16.51 -6.68
N GLY A 257 -4.96 16.36 -5.53
CA GLY A 257 -6.39 16.06 -5.42
C GLY A 257 -7.28 17.31 -5.44
N GLY A 258 -8.59 17.09 -5.53
CA GLY A 258 -9.60 18.15 -5.68
C GLY A 258 -9.64 19.16 -4.54
N TYR A 259 -9.38 18.77 -3.30
CA TYR A 259 -9.45 19.68 -2.14
C TYR A 259 -8.40 20.79 -2.15
N SER A 260 -8.80 21.94 -1.61
CA SER A 260 -7.90 23.08 -1.35
C SER A 260 -7.96 23.46 0.12
N PHE A 261 -6.83 23.33 0.82
CA PHE A 261 -6.67 23.65 2.23
C PHE A 261 -5.72 24.83 2.42
N ASP A 262 -5.99 25.69 3.42
CA ASP A 262 -5.19 26.90 3.67
C ASP A 262 -3.73 26.59 4.09
N SER A 263 -3.52 25.49 4.83
CA SER A 263 -2.24 25.20 5.48
C SER A 263 -1.60 23.87 5.08
N HIS A 264 -2.30 23.02 4.34
CA HIS A 264 -1.81 21.71 3.94
C HIS A 264 -1.96 21.53 2.43
N PRO A 265 -0.89 21.20 1.70
CA PRO A 265 -0.99 20.88 0.28
C PRO A 265 -1.68 19.53 0.11
N ASN A 266 -2.84 19.50 -0.56
CA ASN A 266 -3.51 18.25 -0.91
C ASN A 266 -2.81 17.62 -2.11
N VAL A 267 -1.70 16.94 -1.84
CA VAL A 267 -0.88 16.28 -2.86
C VAL A 267 -0.35 14.93 -2.38
N LEU A 268 -0.33 13.96 -3.28
CA LEU A 268 0.41 12.72 -3.15
C LEU A 268 1.76 12.90 -3.85
N ARG A 269 2.84 12.50 -3.19
CA ARG A 269 4.17 12.55 -3.79
C ARG A 269 4.63 11.16 -4.21
N ALA A 270 5.03 11.02 -5.47
CA ALA A 270 5.74 9.85 -6.00
C ALA A 270 7.22 10.16 -6.17
N LEU A 271 8.09 9.25 -5.78
CA LEU A 271 9.54 9.32 -5.92
C LEU A 271 10.01 8.09 -6.69
N VAL A 272 10.65 8.29 -7.83
CA VAL A 272 11.30 7.21 -8.60
C VAL A 272 12.80 7.33 -8.44
N GLY A 273 13.45 6.24 -8.09
CA GLY A 273 14.89 6.27 -7.88
C GLY A 273 15.50 4.90 -7.60
N GLU A 274 16.76 4.91 -7.28
CA GLU A 274 17.52 3.72 -6.94
C GLU A 274 17.64 3.60 -5.43
N THR A 275 17.12 2.52 -4.85
CA THR A 275 17.44 2.15 -3.48
C THR A 275 18.79 1.45 -3.42
N SER A 276 19.58 1.72 -2.38
CA SER A 276 20.87 1.05 -2.23
C SER A 276 20.69 -0.45 -2.11
N SER A 277 21.46 -1.18 -2.89
CA SER A 277 21.53 -2.64 -2.88
C SER A 277 22.29 -3.12 -1.64
N GLY A 278 21.67 -3.06 -0.46
CA GLY A 278 22.29 -3.44 0.78
C GLY A 278 21.29 -3.97 1.80
N LEU A 279 21.81 -4.45 2.95
CA LEU A 279 20.98 -4.79 4.09
C LEU A 279 20.20 -3.55 4.55
N SER A 280 18.93 -3.72 4.86
CA SER A 280 18.09 -2.68 5.47
C SER A 280 18.58 -2.32 6.86
N ARG A 281 18.45 -1.07 7.26
CA ARG A 281 18.87 -0.58 8.56
C ARG A 281 17.66 -0.24 9.42
N ASP A 282 17.25 -1.19 10.26
CA ASP A 282 16.07 -1.06 11.13
C ASP A 282 16.44 -0.46 12.49
N PRO A 283 15.63 0.47 13.01
CA PRO A 283 15.81 0.95 14.38
C PRO A 283 15.45 -0.15 15.35
N ILE A 284 16.32 -0.38 16.33
CA ILE A 284 16.04 -1.31 17.44
C ILE A 284 16.43 -0.71 18.77
N THR A 285 15.82 -1.21 19.84
CA THR A 285 16.33 -1.05 21.20
C THR A 285 16.55 -2.41 21.85
N VAL A 286 17.37 -2.45 22.90
CA VAL A 286 17.71 -3.67 23.61
C VAL A 286 17.27 -3.53 25.05
N LEU A 287 16.46 -4.49 25.51
CA LEU A 287 16.07 -4.64 26.90
C LEU A 287 16.94 -5.70 27.55
N GLU A 288 17.49 -5.39 28.70
CA GLU A 288 18.33 -6.34 29.47
C GLU A 288 17.94 -6.41 30.93
N THR A 289 17.97 -7.63 31.49
CA THR A 289 17.82 -7.84 32.90
C THR A 289 18.68 -8.99 33.39
N ASN A 290 19.17 -8.90 34.63
CA ASN A 290 19.92 -9.97 35.27
C ASN A 290 19.03 -10.70 36.31
N ILE A 291 18.96 -12.01 36.25
CA ILE A 291 18.04 -12.84 37.02
C ILE A 291 18.85 -13.98 37.70
N ASP A 292 18.65 -14.19 39.01
CA ASP A 292 19.29 -15.30 39.78
C ASP A 292 18.29 -16.24 40.48
N ASP A 293 16.97 -16.03 40.21
CA ASP A 293 15.88 -16.75 40.87
C ASP A 293 14.79 -17.29 39.91
N ALA A 294 14.96 -17.14 38.61
CA ALA A 294 14.03 -17.73 37.62
C ALA A 294 14.31 -19.24 37.44
N THR A 295 13.23 -20.02 37.34
CA THR A 295 13.35 -21.46 37.08
C THR A 295 13.70 -21.76 35.62
N PRO A 296 14.35 -22.93 35.33
CA PRO A 296 14.66 -23.31 33.94
C PRO A 296 13.44 -23.35 33.03
N GLU A 297 12.26 -23.70 33.54
CA GLU A 297 11.02 -23.78 32.81
C GLU A 297 10.54 -22.39 32.36
N VAL A 298 10.67 -21.37 33.23
CA VAL A 298 10.38 -19.98 32.91
C VAL A 298 11.33 -19.49 31.83
N LEU A 299 12.63 -19.74 31.98
CA LEU A 299 13.62 -19.32 30.98
C LEU A 299 13.40 -20.03 29.63
N GLY A 300 13.03 -21.33 29.64
CA GLY A 300 12.81 -22.13 28.45
C GLY A 300 11.62 -21.66 27.62
N GLY A 301 10.54 -21.14 28.25
CA GLY A 301 9.36 -20.62 27.55
C GLY A 301 9.43 -19.12 27.27
N LEU A 302 10.48 -18.42 27.71
CA LEU A 302 10.51 -16.95 27.68
C LEU A 302 10.58 -16.40 26.27
N GLN A 303 11.27 -17.06 25.35
CA GLN A 303 11.42 -16.63 23.96
C GLN A 303 10.06 -16.56 23.26
N GLU A 304 9.27 -17.62 23.32
CA GLU A 304 7.95 -17.71 22.71
C GLU A 304 7.01 -16.62 23.28
N ARG A 305 6.93 -16.51 24.60
CA ARG A 305 6.06 -15.54 25.28
C ARG A 305 6.41 -14.08 25.02
N LEU A 306 7.68 -13.77 24.81
CA LEU A 306 8.11 -12.42 24.45
C LEU A 306 7.92 -12.14 22.95
N ALA A 307 8.07 -13.15 22.10
CA ALA A 307 7.77 -13.03 20.67
C ALA A 307 6.29 -12.68 20.44
N ASP A 308 5.35 -13.30 21.17
CA ASP A 308 3.91 -13.02 21.12
C ASP A 308 3.56 -11.54 21.38
N VAL A 309 4.45 -10.79 22.00
CA VAL A 309 4.25 -9.37 22.33
C VAL A 309 5.22 -8.43 21.60
N GLY A 310 5.90 -8.91 20.55
CA GLY A 310 6.72 -8.10 19.67
C GLY A 310 8.22 -8.13 19.93
N ALA A 311 8.75 -9.11 20.67
CA ALA A 311 10.19 -9.33 20.73
C ALA A 311 10.69 -9.90 19.41
N LEU A 312 11.75 -9.30 18.86
CA LEU A 312 12.38 -9.73 17.62
C LEU A 312 13.39 -10.86 17.83
N ASP A 313 14.08 -10.84 18.98
CA ASP A 313 15.04 -11.87 19.40
C ASP A 313 15.19 -11.88 20.92
N VAL A 314 15.42 -13.07 21.49
CA VAL A 314 15.64 -13.27 22.92
C VAL A 314 16.83 -14.15 23.12
N SER A 315 17.86 -13.63 23.78
CA SER A 315 19.05 -14.36 24.14
C SER A 315 19.17 -14.48 25.66
N ILE A 316 19.52 -15.68 26.15
CA ILE A 316 19.72 -15.95 27.57
C ILE A 316 21.19 -16.40 27.78
N VAL A 317 21.94 -15.56 28.47
CA VAL A 317 23.39 -15.78 28.70
C VAL A 317 23.63 -16.14 30.16
N PRO A 318 24.23 -17.30 30.47
CA PRO A 318 24.60 -17.64 31.83
C PRO A 318 25.68 -16.69 32.35
N LEU A 319 25.54 -16.29 33.61
CA LEU A 319 26.50 -15.40 34.26
C LEU A 319 26.64 -15.71 35.75
N THR A 320 27.66 -15.17 36.38
CA THR A 320 27.83 -15.19 37.85
C THR A 320 27.46 -13.86 38.44
N MET A 321 26.53 -13.85 39.35
CA MET A 321 26.03 -12.65 40.03
C MET A 321 26.70 -12.45 41.40
N LYS A 322 26.29 -11.41 42.12
CA LYS A 322 26.78 -11.11 43.49
C LYS A 322 26.73 -12.36 44.38
N LYS A 323 27.68 -12.48 45.27
CA LYS A 323 27.84 -13.62 46.16
C LYS A 323 28.08 -14.96 45.45
N SER A 324 28.67 -14.91 44.23
CA SER A 324 28.98 -16.08 43.39
C SER A 324 27.74 -16.92 43.03
N ARG A 325 26.56 -16.31 42.95
CA ARG A 325 25.36 -17.02 42.54
C ARG A 325 25.33 -17.20 41.02
N PRO A 326 24.97 -18.39 40.54
CA PRO A 326 24.65 -18.52 39.12
C PRO A 326 23.42 -17.69 38.78
N GLY A 327 23.40 -17.10 37.63
CA GLY A 327 22.27 -16.33 37.14
C GLY A 327 22.28 -16.25 35.62
N HIS A 328 21.39 -15.45 35.06
CA HIS A 328 21.22 -15.29 33.63
C HIS A 328 21.09 -13.80 33.30
N LEU A 329 21.73 -13.39 32.22
CA LEU A 329 21.42 -12.15 31.53
C LEU A 329 20.42 -12.47 30.44
N VAL A 330 19.21 -11.94 30.56
CA VAL A 330 18.23 -11.98 29.50
C VAL A 330 18.38 -10.68 28.67
N LYS A 331 18.56 -10.85 27.38
CA LYS A 331 18.70 -9.78 26.40
C LYS A 331 17.62 -9.93 25.33
N VAL A 332 16.86 -8.89 25.12
CA VAL A 332 15.72 -8.88 24.19
C VAL A 332 15.89 -7.74 23.19
N VAL A 333 15.85 -8.07 21.92
CA VAL A 333 15.85 -7.09 20.83
C VAL A 333 14.40 -6.78 20.47
N VAL A 334 14.04 -5.50 20.40
CA VAL A 334 12.66 -5.06 20.13
C VAL A 334 12.67 -3.85 19.23
N ASN A 335 11.55 -3.60 18.53
CA ASN A 335 11.31 -2.30 17.94
C ASN A 335 11.10 -1.25 19.04
N PRO A 336 11.52 0.02 18.86
CA PRO A 336 11.35 1.05 19.89
C PRO A 336 9.91 1.23 20.37
N GLU A 337 8.93 1.10 19.48
CA GLU A 337 7.49 1.21 19.81
C GLU A 337 6.97 0.07 20.68
N ASP A 338 7.58 -1.11 20.61
CA ASP A 338 7.21 -2.30 21.39
C ASP A 338 7.91 -2.41 22.72
N ALA A 339 8.94 -1.60 22.97
CA ALA A 339 9.82 -1.70 24.13
C ALA A 339 9.06 -1.74 25.46
N GLN A 340 8.08 -0.88 25.65
CA GLN A 340 7.29 -0.81 26.89
C GLN A 340 6.45 -2.09 27.10
N ARG A 341 5.80 -2.59 26.04
CA ARG A 341 4.94 -3.79 26.07
C ARG A 341 5.76 -5.03 26.39
N VAL A 342 6.89 -5.18 25.70
CA VAL A 342 7.80 -6.30 25.88
C VAL A 342 8.49 -6.25 27.26
N ALA A 343 8.93 -5.05 27.71
CA ALA A 343 9.50 -4.88 29.04
C ALA A 343 8.52 -5.29 30.16
N ARG A 344 7.24 -4.89 30.02
CA ARG A 344 6.20 -5.31 30.96
C ARG A 344 6.04 -6.83 30.99
N ARG A 345 5.95 -7.49 29.84
CA ARG A 345 5.83 -8.95 29.76
C ARG A 345 7.07 -9.62 30.35
N LEU A 346 8.28 -9.14 30.06
CA LEU A 346 9.52 -9.66 30.63
C LEU A 346 9.53 -9.59 32.17
N ALA A 347 9.03 -8.47 32.73
CA ALA A 347 8.91 -8.34 34.18
C ALA A 347 7.88 -9.30 34.79
N GLU A 348 6.73 -9.46 34.15
CA GLU A 348 5.64 -10.36 34.60
C GLU A 348 6.11 -11.85 34.59
N GLU A 349 6.81 -12.25 33.53
CA GLU A 349 7.29 -13.64 33.38
C GLU A 349 8.44 -13.98 34.33
N THR A 350 9.34 -13.05 34.60
CA THR A 350 10.58 -13.33 35.33
C THR A 350 10.59 -12.82 36.75
N GLY A 351 9.65 -11.95 37.13
CA GLY A 351 9.64 -11.30 38.44
C GLY A 351 10.75 -10.27 38.63
N THR A 352 11.50 -9.92 37.60
CA THR A 352 12.57 -8.90 37.70
C THR A 352 12.03 -7.55 38.12
N LEU A 353 12.78 -6.87 39.00
CA LEU A 353 12.43 -5.53 39.47
C LEU A 353 13.08 -4.40 38.67
N GLY A 354 13.93 -4.73 37.69
CA GLY A 354 14.64 -3.72 36.92
C GLY A 354 15.07 -4.23 35.56
N ILE A 355 14.62 -3.53 34.53
CA ILE A 355 15.01 -3.76 33.16
C ILE A 355 15.77 -2.52 32.68
N ARG A 356 16.92 -2.75 32.08
CA ARG A 356 17.74 -1.72 31.45
C ARG A 356 17.33 -1.65 30.00
N GLU A 357 17.10 -0.45 29.53
CA GLU A 357 16.92 -0.15 28.11
C GLU A 357 18.16 0.59 27.63
N HIS A 358 18.73 0.13 26.53
CA HIS A 358 19.79 0.85 25.85
C HIS A 358 19.70 0.64 24.33
N GLY A 359 19.99 1.72 23.61
CA GLY A 359 19.93 1.69 22.15
C GLY A 359 21.14 0.96 21.57
N ALA A 360 20.92 -0.15 20.87
CA ALA A 360 21.86 -0.58 19.85
C ALA A 360 21.80 0.36 18.63
N GLY A 361 20.75 1.17 18.60
CA GLY A 361 20.46 2.12 17.55
C GLY A 361 19.80 1.46 16.35
N HIS A 362 20.46 0.53 15.71
CA HIS A 362 19.99 -0.12 14.50
C HIS A 362 20.55 -1.53 14.38
N ARG A 363 19.84 -2.38 13.64
CA ARG A 363 20.38 -3.64 13.12
C ARG A 363 20.36 -3.58 11.59
N TRP A 364 21.20 -4.38 10.97
CA TRP A 364 21.17 -4.61 9.54
C TRP A 364 20.42 -5.91 9.26
N THR A 365 19.38 -5.83 8.43
CA THR A 365 18.52 -6.96 8.08
C THR A 365 18.54 -7.19 6.57
N ALA A 366 18.43 -8.45 6.18
CA ALA A 366 18.19 -8.85 4.81
C ALA A 366 16.72 -8.66 4.47
N ASP A 367 16.43 -8.43 3.21
CA ASP A 367 15.10 -8.64 2.67
C ASP A 367 14.78 -10.13 2.79
N ARG A 368 13.56 -10.47 3.27
CA ARG A 368 13.14 -11.85 3.52
C ARG A 368 11.86 -12.13 2.78
N GLU A 369 11.87 -13.20 2.03
CA GLU A 369 10.71 -13.75 1.37
C GLU A 369 10.49 -15.18 1.85
N HIS A 370 9.22 -15.58 2.02
CA HIS A 370 8.85 -16.96 2.29
C HIS A 370 8.33 -17.58 1.00
N ARG A 371 8.96 -18.66 0.55
CA ARG A 371 8.53 -19.45 -0.61
C ARG A 371 8.17 -20.85 -0.16
N THR A 372 7.19 -21.47 -0.83
CA THR A 372 6.81 -22.86 -0.58
C THR A 372 7.55 -23.77 -1.55
N ALA A 373 8.37 -24.67 -1.02
CA ALA A 373 9.00 -25.76 -1.78
C ALA A 373 8.09 -26.97 -1.81
N ILE A 374 7.92 -27.60 -2.96
CA ILE A 374 7.22 -28.88 -3.09
C ILE A 374 8.25 -29.99 -3.21
N ILE A 375 8.22 -30.95 -2.27
CA ILE A 375 9.09 -32.11 -2.23
C ILE A 375 8.29 -33.35 -2.57
N SER A 376 8.58 -33.99 -3.71
CA SER A 376 7.96 -35.25 -4.08
C SER A 376 8.70 -36.44 -3.46
N HIS A 377 8.02 -37.31 -2.74
CA HIS A 377 8.55 -38.56 -2.19
C HIS A 377 7.52 -39.68 -2.28
N ASP A 378 7.91 -40.80 -2.89
CA ASP A 378 7.05 -41.99 -3.13
C ASP A 378 5.68 -41.67 -3.78
N GLY A 379 5.65 -40.65 -4.67
CA GLY A 379 4.47 -40.23 -5.41
C GLY A 379 3.52 -39.32 -4.63
N THR A 380 3.92 -38.85 -3.46
CA THR A 380 3.24 -37.86 -2.64
C THR A 380 4.04 -36.57 -2.61
N ASP A 381 3.35 -35.42 -2.75
CA ASP A 381 3.94 -34.10 -2.68
C ASP A 381 3.75 -33.52 -1.27
N TYR A 382 4.83 -32.96 -0.74
CA TYR A 382 4.89 -32.33 0.59
C TYR A 382 5.33 -30.89 0.45
N GLU A 383 4.70 -30.01 1.18
CA GLU A 383 5.02 -28.58 1.23
C GLU A 383 5.97 -28.29 2.39
N VAL A 384 7.02 -27.50 2.12
CA VAL A 384 7.97 -27.01 3.12
C VAL A 384 8.20 -25.53 2.87
N SER A 385 7.99 -24.71 3.88
CA SER A 385 8.30 -23.28 3.82
C SER A 385 9.80 -23.06 3.80
N VAL A 386 10.25 -22.15 2.93
CA VAL A 386 11.68 -21.81 2.73
C VAL A 386 11.83 -20.30 2.86
N LYS A 387 12.71 -19.86 3.73
CA LYS A 387 13.13 -18.46 3.83
C LYS A 387 14.19 -18.17 2.78
N VAL A 388 13.96 -17.16 1.97
CA VAL A 388 14.93 -16.63 1.01
C VAL A 388 15.41 -15.28 1.54
N ALA A 389 16.71 -15.15 1.76
CA ALA A 389 17.32 -13.90 2.17
C ALA A 389 18.06 -13.28 0.99
N SER A 390 17.74 -12.00 0.74
CA SER A 390 18.37 -11.21 -0.31
C SER A 390 18.87 -9.87 0.22
N ALA A 391 19.82 -9.30 -0.50
CA ALA A 391 20.29 -7.96 -0.28
C ALA A 391 20.43 -7.29 -1.65
N GLY A 392 19.60 -6.25 -1.89
CA GLY A 392 19.59 -5.57 -3.17
C GLY A 392 19.19 -6.43 -4.36
N GLY A 393 18.25 -7.34 -4.16
CA GLY A 393 17.78 -8.26 -5.19
C GLY A 393 18.67 -9.48 -5.43
N GLU A 394 19.87 -9.54 -4.80
CA GLU A 394 20.75 -10.71 -4.89
C GLU A 394 20.47 -11.67 -3.74
N VAL A 395 19.98 -12.86 -4.06
CA VAL A 395 19.75 -13.94 -3.07
C VAL A 395 21.10 -14.48 -2.61
N TYR A 396 21.36 -14.45 -1.32
CA TYR A 396 22.61 -14.95 -0.73
C TYR A 396 22.41 -16.12 0.24
N ASP A 397 21.18 -16.35 0.71
CA ASP A 397 20.87 -17.49 1.60
C ASP A 397 19.44 -18.00 1.35
N VAL A 398 19.29 -19.32 1.40
CA VAL A 398 18.01 -20.03 1.25
C VAL A 398 17.97 -21.09 2.36
N SER A 399 17.00 -20.97 3.27
CA SER A 399 16.90 -21.79 4.47
C SER A 399 15.51 -22.37 4.65
N ALA A 400 15.38 -23.69 4.67
CA ALA A 400 14.12 -24.37 4.95
C ALA A 400 13.68 -24.23 6.42
N GLU A 401 12.38 -24.07 6.67
CA GLU A 401 11.83 -24.07 8.02
C GLU A 401 11.95 -25.46 8.66
N TYR A 402 12.58 -25.46 9.83
CA TYR A 402 12.87 -26.72 10.53
C TYR A 402 11.61 -27.48 10.92
N ASP A 403 10.58 -26.80 11.39
CA ASP A 403 9.35 -27.44 11.90
C ASP A 403 8.56 -28.09 10.76
N ASP A 404 8.48 -27.47 9.58
CA ASP A 404 7.89 -28.05 8.39
C ASP A 404 8.69 -29.24 7.90
N ALA A 405 10.01 -29.09 7.82
CA ALA A 405 10.89 -30.19 7.43
C ALA A 405 10.83 -31.38 8.41
N LEU A 406 10.66 -31.11 9.71
CA LEU A 406 10.45 -32.13 10.73
C LEU A 406 9.11 -32.84 10.57
N ALA A 407 8.03 -32.11 10.21
CA ALA A 407 6.72 -32.69 9.95
C ALA A 407 6.81 -33.68 8.77
N VAL A 408 7.39 -33.25 7.65
CA VAL A 408 7.61 -34.10 6.47
C VAL A 408 8.50 -35.31 6.79
N ALA A 409 9.57 -35.13 7.56
CA ALA A 409 10.47 -36.22 7.97
C ALA A 409 9.76 -37.28 8.84
N ARG A 410 8.70 -36.92 9.57
CA ARG A 410 7.89 -37.85 10.36
C ARG A 410 6.93 -38.68 9.52
N GLU A 411 6.52 -38.13 8.37
CA GLU A 411 5.61 -38.80 7.42
C GLU A 411 6.37 -39.61 6.37
N THR A 412 7.65 -39.28 6.16
CA THR A 412 8.54 -39.96 5.25
C THR A 412 9.70 -40.57 6.04
N ASP A 413 10.27 -41.67 5.61
CA ASP A 413 11.48 -42.22 6.28
C ASP A 413 12.77 -41.38 5.98
N LEU A 414 12.62 -40.14 5.57
CA LEU A 414 13.72 -39.23 5.26
C LEU A 414 14.27 -38.57 6.54
N PRO A 415 15.59 -38.46 6.69
CA PRO A 415 16.15 -37.60 7.75
C PRO A 415 15.76 -36.14 7.53
N VAL A 416 15.43 -35.40 8.60
CA VAL A 416 15.05 -33.95 8.55
C VAL A 416 16.03 -33.14 7.67
N ARG A 417 17.35 -33.38 7.86
CA ARG A 417 18.38 -32.70 7.07
C ARG A 417 18.26 -32.97 5.55
N ALA A 418 17.77 -34.15 5.15
CA ALA A 418 17.58 -34.46 3.76
C ALA A 418 16.33 -33.76 3.18
N VAL A 419 15.29 -33.60 4.00
CA VAL A 419 14.10 -32.84 3.65
C VAL A 419 14.46 -31.37 3.49
N MET A 420 15.13 -30.74 4.48
CA MET A 420 15.58 -29.35 4.39
C MET A 420 16.39 -29.09 3.11
N ARG A 421 17.40 -29.92 2.84
CA ARG A 421 18.22 -29.75 1.65
C ARG A 421 17.43 -29.83 0.34
N ARG A 422 16.46 -30.75 0.24
CA ARG A 422 15.62 -30.86 -0.95
C ARG A 422 14.72 -29.64 -1.12
N ALA A 423 14.21 -29.04 -0.02
CA ALA A 423 13.42 -27.83 -0.04
C ALA A 423 14.27 -26.63 -0.49
N GLU A 424 15.48 -26.51 0.06
CA GLU A 424 16.44 -25.46 -0.30
C GLU A 424 16.85 -25.58 -1.79
N ASP A 425 17.15 -26.80 -2.26
CA ASP A 425 17.51 -27.07 -3.67
C ASP A 425 16.34 -26.77 -4.64
N ALA A 426 15.08 -26.91 -4.20
CA ALA A 426 13.89 -26.65 -5.01
C ALA A 426 13.57 -25.15 -5.19
N VAL A 427 14.06 -24.31 -4.30
CA VAL A 427 13.82 -22.85 -4.28
C VAL A 427 15.11 -22.07 -4.54
N GLY A 428 16.25 -22.74 -4.62
CA GLY A 428 17.56 -22.12 -4.82
C GLY A 428 17.63 -21.20 -6.04
N PRO A 429 18.61 -20.28 -6.08
CA PRO A 429 18.73 -19.31 -7.16
C PRO A 429 18.86 -20.05 -8.51
N GLU A 430 18.04 -19.62 -9.49
CA GLU A 430 18.19 -19.98 -10.88
C GLU A 430 19.52 -19.44 -11.45
#